data_ad9afb3b5235e91e3955af6abe83a8ab
#
_entry.id   ad9afb3b5235e91e3955af6abe83a8ab
#
_cell.length_a   1.000
_cell.length_b   1.000
_cell.length_c   1.000
_cell.angle_alpha   90.00
_cell.angle_beta   90.00
_cell.angle_gamma   90.00
#
_symmetry.space_group_name_H-M   'P 1'
#
loop_
_entity.id
_entity.type
_entity.pdbx_description
1 polymer ?
#
loop_
_entity_poly.entity_id
_entity_poly.type
_entity_poly.pdbx_seq_one_letter_code
_entity_poly.pdbx_strand_id
1 'polypeptide(L)'
;MCFVCMGLYIGATKWMNSMLTRILRHMASELKLNMRSDGFVNVNDLLKLNLKTFANIPLRSHTIDDIREAVRKDNKQRFSLVEENGELLIRANQGHTTTAVETESLLKPILSAEEFPVCVHGTYKRNLDSILASGLKRMKRLHVHFSRGLPTDGEVISGMRRDVNVLIYLDVRKALEGMIIF
;
A
#
# COMPACT_ATOMS: atom_id res chain seq x y z
N MET A 1 -27.64 -0.54 20.36
CA MET A 1 -26.39 -0.19 19.64
C MET A 1 -26.74 0.80 18.54
N CYS A 2 -26.31 2.05 18.67
CA CYS A 2 -26.80 3.15 17.82
C CYS A 2 -26.13 3.14 16.45
N PHE A 3 -26.89 3.14 15.36
CA PHE A 3 -26.43 3.17 13.96
C PHE A 3 -25.50 4.37 13.66
N VAL A 4 -25.62 5.47 14.40
CA VAL A 4 -24.79 6.68 14.28
C VAL A 4 -23.34 6.41 14.73
N CYS A 5 -23.14 5.64 15.79
CA CYS A 5 -21.80 5.29 16.27
C CYS A 5 -21.03 4.40 15.28
N MET A 6 -21.75 3.53 14.56
CA MET A 6 -21.13 2.60 13.57
C MET A 6 -20.64 3.35 12.32
N GLY A 7 -21.36 4.37 11.86
CA GLY A 7 -20.97 5.21 10.72
C GLY A 7 -19.72 6.09 11.01
N LEU A 8 -19.64 6.64 12.22
CA LEU A 8 -18.46 7.41 12.66
C LEU A 8 -17.20 6.54 12.80
N TYR A 9 -17.35 5.31 13.27
CA TYR A 9 -16.24 4.39 13.48
C TYR A 9 -15.64 3.89 12.15
N ILE A 10 -16.47 3.60 11.14
CA ILE A 10 -16.02 3.21 9.79
C ILE A 10 -15.27 4.36 9.10
N GLY A 11 -15.75 5.60 9.29
CA GLY A 11 -15.08 6.79 8.80
C GLY A 11 -13.70 7.00 9.44
N ALA A 12 -13.58 6.84 10.75
CA ALA A 12 -12.33 7.03 11.48
C ALA A 12 -11.23 6.07 11.03
N THR A 13 -11.54 4.79 10.84
CA THR A 13 -10.60 3.77 10.36
C THR A 13 -10.10 4.07 8.93
N LYS A 14 -10.98 4.53 8.04
CA LYS A 14 -10.62 4.91 6.67
C LYS A 14 -9.64 6.10 6.65
N TRP A 15 -9.87 7.10 7.50
CA TRP A 15 -9.01 8.27 7.62
C TRP A 15 -7.65 7.90 8.21
N MET A 16 -7.61 7.01 9.19
CA MET A 16 -6.39 6.47 9.77
C MET A 16 -5.57 5.74 8.70
N ASN A 17 -6.15 4.79 7.97
CA ASN A 17 -5.45 4.05 6.92
C ASN A 17 -4.88 4.95 5.81
N SER A 18 -5.58 6.01 5.45
CA SER A 18 -5.07 6.99 4.50
C SER A 18 -3.87 7.75 5.03
N MET A 19 -3.89 8.15 6.31
CA MET A 19 -2.78 8.83 6.97
C MET A 19 -1.57 7.91 7.12
N LEU A 20 -1.76 6.69 7.62
CA LEU A 20 -0.71 5.69 7.75
C LEU A 20 -0.04 5.40 6.39
N THR A 21 -0.84 5.24 5.34
CA THR A 21 -0.32 5.04 3.98
C THR A 21 0.58 6.20 3.55
N ARG A 22 0.15 7.43 3.78
CA ARG A 22 0.91 8.62 3.41
C ARG A 22 2.23 8.72 4.17
N ILE A 23 2.19 8.54 5.48
CA ILE A 23 3.38 8.61 6.34
C ILE A 23 4.37 7.53 5.95
N LEU A 24 3.95 6.26 5.99
CA LEU A 24 4.84 5.11 5.83
C LEU A 24 5.42 4.99 4.41
N ARG A 25 4.68 5.41 3.38
CA ARG A 25 5.15 5.29 2.00
C ARG A 25 5.93 6.49 1.49
N HIS A 26 5.62 7.69 1.99
CA HIS A 26 6.05 8.92 1.32
C HIS A 26 6.74 9.93 2.22
N MET A 27 6.44 9.94 3.52
CA MET A 27 6.83 11.04 4.41
C MET A 27 7.77 10.62 5.55
N ALA A 28 8.14 9.35 5.66
CA ALA A 28 8.91 8.87 6.81
C ALA A 28 10.24 9.61 6.98
N SER A 29 10.96 9.86 5.90
CA SER A 29 12.23 10.61 5.91
C SER A 29 12.02 12.09 6.26
N GLU A 30 10.99 12.73 5.69
CA GLU A 30 10.63 14.12 5.98
C GLU A 30 10.27 14.31 7.46
N LEU A 31 9.54 13.36 8.02
CA LEU A 31 9.10 13.35 9.41
C LEU A 31 10.16 12.83 10.38
N LYS A 32 11.36 12.51 9.89
CA LYS A 32 12.47 11.96 10.67
C LYS A 32 12.10 10.73 11.50
N LEU A 33 11.16 9.91 10.98
CA LEU A 33 10.88 8.61 11.56
C LEU A 33 12.06 7.68 11.35
N ASN A 34 12.46 6.96 12.41
CA ASN A 34 13.49 5.93 12.34
C ASN A 34 12.90 4.70 11.63
N MET A 35 12.93 4.73 10.29
CA MET A 35 12.45 3.65 9.45
C MET A 35 13.59 2.67 9.18
N ARG A 36 13.34 1.40 9.47
CA ARG A 36 14.27 0.29 9.20
C ARG A 36 14.34 0.02 7.68
N SER A 37 15.39 -0.69 7.24
CA SER A 37 15.54 -1.08 5.83
C SER A 37 14.39 -1.98 5.32
N ASP A 38 13.73 -2.73 6.22
CA ASP A 38 12.54 -3.52 5.94
C ASP A 38 11.22 -2.73 6.04
N GLY A 39 11.29 -1.41 6.20
CA GLY A 39 10.17 -0.49 6.20
C GLY A 39 9.42 -0.36 7.51
N PHE A 40 9.81 -1.05 8.58
CA PHE A 40 9.18 -0.93 9.88
C PHE A 40 9.56 0.36 10.61
N VAL A 41 8.57 0.95 11.29
CA VAL A 41 8.74 2.06 12.24
C VAL A 41 8.02 1.73 13.54
N ASN A 42 8.49 2.31 14.65
CA ASN A 42 7.84 2.16 15.96
C ASN A 42 6.50 2.91 15.97
N VAL A 43 5.42 2.22 16.40
CA VAL A 43 4.07 2.81 16.46
C VAL A 43 4.01 3.97 17.45
N ASN A 44 4.74 3.90 18.58
CA ASN A 44 4.77 4.98 19.54
C ASN A 44 5.39 6.25 18.94
N ASP A 45 6.45 6.13 18.14
CA ASP A 45 7.07 7.30 17.49
C ASP A 45 6.17 7.88 16.42
N LEU A 46 5.45 7.02 15.69
CA LEU A 46 4.44 7.45 14.73
C LEU A 46 3.31 8.24 15.42
N LEU A 47 2.82 7.77 16.57
CA LEU A 47 1.74 8.44 17.31
C LEU A 47 2.18 9.78 17.93
N LYS A 48 3.46 10.00 18.21
CA LYS A 48 4.00 11.28 18.69
C LYS A 48 4.03 12.38 17.63
N LEU A 49 3.88 12.04 16.35
CA LEU A 49 3.92 13.02 15.27
C LEU A 49 2.85 14.10 15.44
N ASN A 50 3.25 15.36 15.24
CA ASN A 50 2.33 16.49 15.28
C ASN A 50 1.53 16.60 13.96
N LEU A 51 0.80 15.56 13.64
CA LEU A 51 -0.07 15.47 12.47
C LEU A 51 -1.50 15.22 12.87
N LYS A 52 -2.43 15.56 11.98
CA LYS A 52 -3.85 15.28 12.14
C LYS A 52 -4.32 14.35 11.03
N THR A 53 -5.22 13.44 11.35
CA THR A 53 -5.92 12.62 10.37
C THR A 53 -6.77 13.50 9.44
N PHE A 54 -7.25 12.94 8.35
CA PHE A 54 -8.19 13.65 7.45
C PHE A 54 -9.52 14.01 8.13
N ALA A 55 -9.83 13.43 9.29
CA ALA A 55 -10.94 13.84 10.16
C ALA A 55 -10.56 14.97 11.13
N ASN A 56 -9.39 15.61 10.95
CA ASN A 56 -8.85 16.67 11.81
C ASN A 56 -8.57 16.22 13.27
N ILE A 57 -8.43 14.92 13.52
CA ILE A 57 -8.11 14.34 14.83
C ILE A 57 -6.59 14.25 14.94
N PRO A 58 -5.96 14.78 16.03
CA PRO A 58 -4.51 14.66 16.22
C PRO A 58 -4.07 13.20 16.32
N LEU A 59 -2.96 12.86 15.68
CA LEU A 59 -2.42 11.48 15.69
C LEU A 59 -2.10 11.02 17.12
N ARG A 60 -1.57 11.94 17.95
CA ARG A 60 -1.25 11.72 19.36
C ARG A 60 -2.44 11.40 20.28
N SER A 61 -3.69 11.61 19.83
CA SER A 61 -4.88 11.24 20.59
C SER A 61 -5.36 9.83 20.29
N HIS A 62 -4.72 9.15 19.36
CA HIS A 62 -4.98 7.74 19.06
C HIS A 62 -4.08 6.84 19.91
N THR A 63 -4.55 5.62 20.11
CA THR A 63 -3.87 4.57 20.89
C THR A 63 -3.23 3.53 19.97
N ILE A 64 -2.39 2.68 20.54
CA ILE A 64 -1.86 1.49 19.86
C ILE A 64 -3.01 0.59 19.38
N ASP A 65 -4.08 0.45 20.17
CA ASP A 65 -5.23 -0.38 19.82
C ASP A 65 -6.01 0.19 18.63
N ASP A 66 -6.08 1.51 18.49
CA ASP A 66 -6.65 2.14 17.29
C ASP A 66 -5.85 1.78 16.03
N ILE A 67 -4.52 1.72 16.13
CA ILE A 67 -3.64 1.29 15.03
C ILE A 67 -3.86 -0.19 14.72
N ARG A 68 -3.90 -1.07 15.74
CA ARG A 68 -4.19 -2.50 15.56
C ARG A 68 -5.52 -2.70 14.85
N GLU A 69 -6.55 -1.99 15.29
CA GLU A 69 -7.89 -2.09 14.70
C GLU A 69 -7.93 -1.53 13.27
N ALA A 70 -7.23 -0.43 13.00
CA ALA A 70 -7.11 0.12 11.64
C ALA A 70 -6.46 -0.88 10.68
N VAL A 71 -5.39 -1.55 11.12
CA VAL A 71 -4.71 -2.58 10.32
C VAL A 71 -5.59 -3.82 10.15
N ARG A 72 -6.25 -4.28 11.22
CA ARG A 72 -7.16 -5.43 11.18
C ARG A 72 -8.32 -5.24 10.20
N LYS A 73 -8.85 -4.01 10.12
CA LYS A 73 -9.96 -3.63 9.22
C LYS A 73 -9.50 -3.23 7.81
N ASP A 74 -8.20 -3.24 7.55
CA ASP A 74 -7.69 -2.91 6.22
C ASP A 74 -7.80 -4.08 5.27
N ASN A 75 -8.96 -4.22 4.63
CA ASN A 75 -9.21 -5.25 3.63
C ASN A 75 -8.28 -5.19 2.40
N LYS A 76 -7.46 -4.15 2.25
CA LYS A 76 -6.41 -4.10 1.22
C LYS A 76 -5.05 -4.60 1.69
N GLN A 77 -4.97 -5.04 2.95
CA GLN A 77 -3.73 -5.57 3.55
C GLN A 77 -2.50 -4.69 3.27
N ARG A 78 -2.67 -3.36 3.42
CA ARG A 78 -1.61 -2.40 3.10
C ARG A 78 -0.49 -2.38 4.13
N PHE A 79 -0.75 -2.89 5.33
CA PHE A 79 0.13 -2.79 6.48
C PHE A 79 0.41 -4.14 7.10
N SER A 80 1.59 -4.26 7.71
CA SER A 80 1.94 -5.37 8.60
C SER A 80 2.32 -4.81 9.97
N LEU A 81 1.93 -5.53 11.01
CA LEU A 81 2.33 -5.29 12.38
C LEU A 81 3.23 -6.43 12.86
N VAL A 82 4.23 -6.10 13.63
CA VAL A 82 5.09 -7.06 14.34
C VAL A 82 5.38 -6.53 15.73
N GLU A 83 5.48 -7.42 16.70
CA GLU A 83 5.87 -7.09 18.07
C GLU A 83 7.27 -7.64 18.32
N GLU A 84 8.22 -6.77 18.56
CA GLU A 84 9.62 -7.10 18.81
C GLU A 84 10.08 -6.38 20.08
N ASN A 85 10.67 -7.11 21.02
CA ASN A 85 11.21 -6.58 22.28
C ASN A 85 10.19 -5.74 23.09
N GLY A 86 8.90 -6.08 23.04
CA GLY A 86 7.84 -5.33 23.72
C GLY A 86 7.42 -4.04 23.00
N GLU A 87 7.94 -3.78 21.81
CA GLU A 87 7.56 -2.65 20.98
C GLU A 87 6.71 -3.11 19.79
N LEU A 88 5.64 -2.36 19.49
CA LEU A 88 4.84 -2.59 18.31
C LEU A 88 5.40 -1.80 17.14
N LEU A 89 5.71 -2.50 16.06
CA LEU A 89 6.21 -1.94 14.82
C LEU A 89 5.17 -2.06 13.71
N ILE A 90 5.13 -1.07 12.81
CA ILE A 90 4.24 -1.05 11.65
C ILE A 90 5.03 -0.72 10.39
N ARG A 91 4.65 -1.37 9.28
CA ARG A 91 5.14 -1.00 7.94
C ARG A 91 4.03 -0.97 6.91
N ALA A 92 4.26 -0.26 5.82
CA ALA A 92 3.49 -0.45 4.59
C ALA A 92 4.08 -1.62 3.80
N ASN A 93 3.21 -2.50 3.27
CA ASN A 93 3.66 -3.70 2.56
C ASN A 93 4.19 -3.40 1.15
N GLN A 94 3.80 -2.25 0.57
CA GLN A 94 4.20 -1.89 -0.80
C GLN A 94 3.99 -0.39 -1.08
N GLY A 95 4.53 0.07 -2.21
CA GLY A 95 4.25 1.41 -2.75
C GLY A 95 5.07 2.53 -2.11
N HIS A 96 6.24 2.22 -1.58
CA HIS A 96 7.19 3.20 -1.07
C HIS A 96 7.73 4.08 -2.21
N THR A 97 8.01 5.34 -1.87
CA THR A 97 8.76 6.28 -2.72
C THR A 97 10.09 6.67 -2.10
N THR A 98 10.34 6.22 -0.87
CA THR A 98 11.62 6.44 -0.16
C THR A 98 12.61 5.35 -0.52
N THR A 99 13.87 5.75 -0.71
CA THR A 99 15.00 4.83 -0.94
C THR A 99 15.53 4.19 0.34
N ALA A 100 15.01 4.60 1.51
CA ALA A 100 15.41 4.03 2.80
C ALA A 100 14.94 2.57 2.98
N VAL A 101 13.96 2.12 2.17
CA VAL A 101 13.42 0.77 2.23
C VAL A 101 14.04 -0.07 1.12
N GLU A 102 14.71 -1.15 1.50
CA GLU A 102 15.20 -2.18 0.58
C GLU A 102 14.01 -3.06 0.14
N THR A 103 13.26 -2.54 -0.83
CA THR A 103 12.01 -3.17 -1.29
C THR A 103 12.23 -4.56 -1.88
N GLU A 104 13.41 -4.87 -2.38
CA GLU A 104 13.75 -6.19 -2.91
C GLU A 104 13.65 -7.28 -1.83
N SER A 105 14.02 -6.96 -0.59
CA SER A 105 13.87 -7.88 0.55
C SER A 105 12.42 -8.16 0.95
N LEU A 106 11.48 -7.32 0.50
CA LEU A 106 10.05 -7.43 0.79
C LEU A 106 9.26 -8.13 -0.31
N LEU A 107 9.89 -8.37 -1.45
CA LEU A 107 9.24 -8.97 -2.62
C LEU A 107 9.60 -10.44 -2.70
N LYS A 108 8.60 -11.26 -3.01
CA LYS A 108 8.81 -12.67 -3.37
C LYS A 108 8.89 -12.76 -4.89
N PRO A 109 9.98 -13.30 -5.47
CA PRO A 109 10.09 -13.45 -6.91
C PRO A 109 9.01 -14.40 -7.43
N ILE A 110 8.44 -14.07 -8.58
CA ILE A 110 7.54 -14.96 -9.33
C ILE A 110 8.40 -15.87 -10.18
N LEU A 111 8.30 -17.18 -9.95
CA LEU A 111 9.10 -18.18 -10.65
C LEU A 111 8.31 -18.92 -11.73
N SER A 112 6.97 -18.89 -11.68
CA SER A 112 6.11 -19.56 -12.64
C SER A 112 4.93 -18.65 -13.04
N ALA A 113 4.61 -18.66 -14.35
CA ALA A 113 3.46 -17.92 -14.87
C ALA A 113 2.12 -18.49 -14.37
N GLU A 114 2.08 -19.75 -13.98
CA GLU A 114 0.88 -20.42 -13.45
C GLU A 114 0.46 -19.87 -12.08
N GLU A 115 1.41 -19.30 -11.32
CA GLU A 115 1.09 -18.65 -10.03
C GLU A 115 0.20 -17.41 -10.21
N PHE A 116 0.25 -16.78 -11.38
CA PHE A 116 -0.42 -15.51 -11.67
C PHE A 116 -1.09 -15.54 -13.05
N PRO A 117 -2.17 -16.33 -13.23
CA PRO A 117 -2.85 -16.46 -14.52
C PRO A 117 -3.44 -15.14 -15.02
N VAL A 118 -3.74 -14.23 -14.12
CA VAL A 118 -4.18 -12.87 -14.43
C VAL A 118 -3.26 -11.87 -13.74
N CYS A 119 -2.51 -11.12 -14.53
CA CYS A 119 -1.64 -10.05 -14.05
C CYS A 119 -1.99 -8.78 -14.81
N VAL A 120 -2.60 -7.80 -14.14
CA VAL A 120 -3.24 -6.67 -14.82
C VAL A 120 -2.92 -5.33 -14.14
N HIS A 121 -2.63 -4.31 -14.95
CA HIS A 121 -2.46 -2.92 -14.51
C HIS A 121 -3.68 -2.10 -14.91
N GLY A 122 -4.33 -1.47 -13.93
CA GLY A 122 -5.46 -0.57 -14.16
C GLY A 122 -5.01 0.88 -14.37
N THR A 123 -5.46 1.50 -15.46
CA THR A 123 -5.15 2.89 -15.80
C THR A 123 -6.36 3.62 -16.40
N TYR A 124 -6.13 4.79 -16.98
CA TYR A 124 -7.17 5.63 -17.57
C TYR A 124 -6.89 5.87 -19.05
N LYS A 125 -7.96 6.00 -19.85
CA LYS A 125 -7.87 6.25 -21.30
C LYS A 125 -6.98 7.43 -21.64
N ARG A 126 -6.96 8.49 -20.83
CA ARG A 126 -6.09 9.66 -21.02
C ARG A 126 -4.59 9.34 -20.96
N ASN A 127 -4.18 8.20 -20.42
CA ASN A 127 -2.79 7.77 -20.32
C ASN A 127 -2.40 6.80 -21.43
N LEU A 128 -3.38 6.28 -22.19
CA LEU A 128 -3.18 5.17 -23.11
C LEU A 128 -2.19 5.50 -24.21
N ASP A 129 -2.33 6.64 -24.87
CA ASP A 129 -1.44 7.05 -25.96
C ASP A 129 0.03 7.16 -25.51
N SER A 130 0.24 7.73 -24.32
CA SER A 130 1.58 7.82 -23.72
C SER A 130 2.14 6.43 -23.39
N ILE A 131 1.29 5.51 -22.91
CA ILE A 131 1.72 4.14 -22.57
C ILE A 131 2.04 3.35 -23.84
N LEU A 132 1.25 3.49 -24.90
CA LEU A 132 1.52 2.85 -26.18
C LEU A 132 2.81 3.36 -26.82
N ALA A 133 3.10 4.64 -26.69
CA ALA A 133 4.31 5.25 -27.25
C ALA A 133 5.59 4.95 -26.46
N SER A 134 5.52 4.81 -25.14
CA SER A 134 6.71 4.76 -24.28
C SER A 134 6.73 3.66 -23.22
N GLY A 135 5.75 2.77 -23.24
CA GLY A 135 5.57 1.71 -22.26
C GLY A 135 5.05 2.19 -20.90
N LEU A 136 4.77 1.24 -20.00
CA LEU A 136 4.43 1.52 -18.62
C LEU A 136 5.65 2.03 -17.86
N LYS A 137 5.52 3.21 -17.24
CA LYS A 137 6.57 3.83 -16.45
C LYS A 137 6.24 3.76 -14.97
N ARG A 138 7.24 3.44 -14.12
CA ARG A 138 7.09 3.44 -12.65
C ARG A 138 6.79 4.82 -12.05
N MET A 139 7.03 5.89 -12.82
CA MET A 139 6.91 7.29 -12.42
C MET A 139 7.77 7.59 -11.17
N LYS A 140 7.15 8.10 -10.09
CA LYS A 140 7.81 8.39 -8.80
C LYS A 140 7.89 7.17 -7.87
N ARG A 141 7.33 6.03 -8.26
CA ARG A 141 7.36 4.80 -7.46
C ARG A 141 8.61 3.99 -7.75
N LEU A 142 8.94 3.04 -6.86
CA LEU A 142 10.07 2.12 -7.09
C LEU A 142 9.72 1.09 -8.16
N HIS A 143 8.45 0.68 -8.25
CA HIS A 143 7.98 -0.37 -9.17
C HIS A 143 6.71 0.03 -9.92
N VAL A 144 6.45 -0.64 -11.05
CA VAL A 144 5.12 -0.69 -11.66
C VAL A 144 4.32 -1.76 -10.93
N HIS A 145 3.07 -1.43 -10.57
CA HIS A 145 2.22 -2.34 -9.80
C HIS A 145 1.20 -3.00 -10.70
N PHE A 146 1.07 -4.30 -10.57
CA PHE A 146 0.02 -5.08 -11.19
C PHE A 146 -0.90 -5.66 -10.13
N SER A 147 -2.09 -6.04 -10.51
CA SER A 147 -3.08 -6.71 -9.68
C SER A 147 -3.23 -8.16 -10.12
N ARG A 148 -3.50 -9.02 -9.16
CA ARG A 148 -3.72 -10.45 -9.32
C ARG A 148 -5.22 -10.71 -9.48
N GLY A 149 -5.80 -10.33 -10.62
CA GLY A 149 -7.23 -10.46 -10.89
C GLY A 149 -7.90 -9.14 -11.31
N LEU A 150 -9.17 -9.20 -11.64
CA LEU A 150 -9.95 -8.08 -12.16
C LEU A 150 -10.71 -7.35 -11.06
N PRO A 151 -11.06 -6.06 -11.26
CA PRO A 151 -11.86 -5.30 -10.30
C PRO A 151 -13.26 -5.90 -10.04
N THR A 152 -13.73 -6.76 -10.94
CA THR A 152 -15.04 -7.42 -10.90
C THR A 152 -15.06 -8.71 -10.08
N ASP A 153 -13.91 -9.27 -9.71
CA ASP A 153 -13.82 -10.62 -9.14
C ASP A 153 -14.24 -10.70 -7.67
N GLY A 154 -14.77 -9.60 -7.10
CA GLY A 154 -15.27 -9.55 -5.73
C GLY A 154 -14.18 -9.60 -4.65
N GLU A 155 -12.97 -10.00 -5.01
CA GLU A 155 -11.81 -9.96 -4.13
C GLU A 155 -11.27 -8.53 -3.99
N VAL A 156 -10.69 -8.22 -2.84
CA VAL A 156 -10.04 -6.93 -2.63
C VAL A 156 -8.72 -6.92 -3.37
N ILE A 157 -8.72 -6.27 -4.54
CA ILE A 157 -7.54 -6.20 -5.39
C ILE A 157 -6.62 -5.09 -4.87
N SER A 158 -5.50 -5.48 -4.29
CA SER A 158 -4.47 -4.54 -3.85
C SER A 158 -3.81 -3.88 -5.08
N GLY A 159 -3.61 -2.57 -5.01
CA GLY A 159 -2.86 -1.82 -6.04
C GLY A 159 -3.68 -1.23 -7.18
N MET A 160 -4.91 -1.68 -7.43
CA MET A 160 -5.76 -1.13 -8.48
C MET A 160 -6.82 -0.15 -7.91
N ARG A 161 -7.08 0.94 -8.64
CA ARG A 161 -8.21 1.83 -8.35
C ARG A 161 -9.49 1.26 -8.94
N ARG A 162 -10.62 1.50 -8.28
CA ARG A 162 -11.92 0.99 -8.74
C ARG A 162 -12.48 1.70 -9.97
N ASP A 163 -12.04 2.92 -10.21
CA ASP A 163 -12.51 3.81 -11.27
C ASP A 163 -11.65 3.79 -12.53
N VAL A 164 -10.76 2.80 -12.68
CA VAL A 164 -9.98 2.58 -13.90
C VAL A 164 -10.91 2.19 -15.05
N ASN A 165 -10.56 2.66 -16.24
CA ASN A 165 -11.33 2.39 -17.46
C ASN A 165 -10.50 1.79 -18.61
N VAL A 166 -9.23 1.46 -18.31
CA VAL A 166 -8.32 0.71 -19.20
C VAL A 166 -7.59 -0.32 -18.35
N LEU A 167 -7.53 -1.54 -18.83
CA LEU A 167 -6.78 -2.65 -18.24
C LEU A 167 -5.67 -3.08 -19.19
N ILE A 168 -4.46 -3.16 -18.67
CA ILE A 168 -3.27 -3.59 -19.41
C ILE A 168 -2.85 -4.94 -18.82
N TYR A 169 -2.97 -5.99 -19.60
CA TYR A 169 -2.58 -7.33 -19.20
C TYR A 169 -1.10 -7.55 -19.43
N LEU A 170 -0.44 -8.18 -18.47
CA LEU A 170 0.93 -8.62 -18.58
C LEU A 170 0.94 -10.10 -18.96
N ASP A 171 1.62 -10.43 -20.04
CA ASP A 171 1.97 -11.82 -20.36
C ASP A 171 3.14 -12.25 -19.47
N VAL A 172 2.80 -12.87 -18.33
CA VAL A 172 3.78 -13.25 -17.31
C VAL A 172 4.80 -14.26 -17.87
N ARG A 173 4.37 -15.17 -18.77
CA ARG A 173 5.27 -16.16 -19.38
C ARG A 173 6.35 -15.46 -20.22
N LYS A 174 5.95 -14.58 -21.12
CA LYS A 174 6.89 -13.80 -21.92
C LYS A 174 7.79 -12.90 -21.08
N ALA A 175 7.22 -12.33 -20.00
CA ALA A 175 7.99 -11.49 -19.11
C ALA A 175 9.09 -12.27 -18.38
N LEU A 176 8.81 -13.51 -17.93
CA LEU A 176 9.80 -14.38 -17.32
C LEU A 176 10.86 -14.85 -18.34
N GLU A 177 10.48 -15.14 -19.57
CA GLU A 177 11.41 -15.47 -20.66
C GLU A 177 12.37 -14.31 -21.00
N GLY A 178 11.88 -13.06 -20.89
CA GLY A 178 12.67 -11.85 -21.10
C GLY A 178 13.55 -11.44 -19.91
N MET A 179 13.69 -12.27 -18.88
CA MET A 179 14.42 -11.97 -17.63
C MET A 179 13.95 -10.68 -16.93
N ILE A 180 12.67 -10.36 -17.03
CA ILE A 180 12.07 -9.28 -16.22
C ILE A 180 11.78 -9.86 -14.83
N ILE A 181 12.52 -9.39 -13.84
CA ILE A 181 12.30 -9.79 -12.43
C ILE A 181 11.10 -9.01 -11.88
N PHE A 182 10.16 -9.72 -11.30
CA PHE A 182 8.96 -9.17 -10.67
C PHE A 182 9.00 -9.31 -9.16
#